data_421eed57515a58a4a680411a5b10733c
#
_entry.id   421eed57515a58a4a680411a5b10733c
#
_cell.length_a   1.000
_cell.length_b   1.000
_cell.length_c   1.000
_cell.angle_alpha   90.00
_cell.angle_beta   90.00
_cell.angle_gamma   90.00
#
_symmetry.space_group_name_H-M   'P 1'
#
loop_
_entity.id
_entity.type
_entity.pdbx_description
1 polymer ?
#
loop_
_entity_poly.entity_id
_entity_poly.type
_entity_poly.pdbx_seq_one_letter_code
_entity_poly.pdbx_strand_id
1 'polypeptide(L)'
;VVEVTGAPGGVKAKGAVLVDAATGQVLWARDAGTERPMASVTKVMTALLVLQAGDLGRQIRVPEAAFSYAWEHGGESAALRPGDVLTAQQLLAALLVPSGADAAYTLANAYGPGLDAFLARMNATAARMGMRHTHFTSPDGLPYPTETSTYSTPSDLVTLGLAAMRYPAFRALVDLRFYDLPKGPGHHQYWWDNTDELIGSYPGAVGIKTGYTDDAGHCLLFEATRNGQTLIGVVLGSPATGPAAGVQDAEKMLNWGFRLPRAG
;
A
#
# COMPACT_ATOMS: atom_id res chain seq x y z
N VAL A 1 -13.77 23.50 25.24
CA VAL A 1 -13.61 22.13 24.70
C VAL A 1 -14.71 21.95 23.65
N VAL A 2 -14.36 21.94 22.38
CA VAL A 2 -15.34 21.65 21.31
C VAL A 2 -15.46 20.12 21.26
N GLU A 3 -16.56 19.58 21.74
CA GLU A 3 -16.88 18.18 21.49
C GLU A 3 -17.04 17.97 19.98
N VAL A 4 -16.08 17.27 19.37
CA VAL A 4 -16.20 16.84 17.98
C VAL A 4 -17.08 15.59 17.99
N THR A 5 -18.38 15.80 17.89
CA THR A 5 -19.38 14.73 17.70
C THR A 5 -19.65 14.59 16.22
N GLY A 6 -19.91 13.36 15.75
CA GLY A 6 -20.33 13.07 14.38
C GLY A 6 -19.27 12.37 13.54
N ALA A 7 -19.43 12.41 12.24
CA ALA A 7 -18.57 11.77 11.24
C ALA A 7 -17.70 12.79 10.50
N PRO A 8 -16.59 12.37 9.87
CA PRO A 8 -15.85 13.25 8.96
C PRO A 8 -16.74 13.65 7.78
N GLY A 9 -16.98 14.96 7.64
CA GLY A 9 -17.84 15.49 6.58
C GLY A 9 -17.20 15.39 5.21
N GLY A 10 -18.02 15.08 4.19
CA GLY A 10 -17.60 15.15 2.78
C GLY A 10 -16.68 14.04 2.29
N VAL A 11 -16.46 12.96 3.06
CA VAL A 11 -15.77 11.75 2.59
C VAL A 11 -16.65 11.08 1.54
N LYS A 12 -16.09 10.76 0.36
CA LYS A 12 -16.80 10.18 -0.78
C LYS A 12 -16.46 8.72 -1.04
N ALA A 13 -15.43 8.18 -0.37
CA ALA A 13 -15.05 6.77 -0.48
C ALA A 13 -16.23 5.84 -0.20
N LYS A 14 -16.34 4.78 -0.99
CA LYS A 14 -17.38 3.74 -0.82
C LYS A 14 -17.19 2.92 0.44
N GLY A 15 -15.93 2.65 0.82
CA GLY A 15 -15.56 1.98 2.07
C GLY A 15 -14.42 2.73 2.74
N ALA A 16 -14.47 2.88 4.07
CA ALA A 16 -13.43 3.59 4.80
C ALA A 16 -13.38 3.20 6.28
N VAL A 17 -12.22 3.36 6.90
CA VAL A 17 -12.04 3.21 8.34
C VAL A 17 -10.90 4.11 8.81
N LEU A 18 -11.04 4.71 9.99
CA LEU A 18 -10.00 5.45 10.70
C LEU A 18 -9.82 4.85 12.09
N VAL A 19 -8.58 4.59 12.46
CA VAL A 19 -8.21 3.89 13.70
C VAL A 19 -7.10 4.67 14.40
N ASP A 20 -7.16 4.74 15.72
CA ASP A 20 -6.02 5.12 16.53
C ASP A 20 -5.00 3.97 16.54
N ALA A 21 -3.81 4.20 16.00
CA ALA A 21 -2.83 3.15 15.77
C ALA A 21 -2.23 2.58 17.08
N ALA A 22 -2.24 3.36 18.16
CA ALA A 22 -1.69 2.93 19.45
C ALA A 22 -2.65 2.01 20.21
N THR A 23 -3.95 2.29 20.14
CA THR A 23 -4.98 1.58 20.90
C THR A 23 -5.73 0.54 20.07
N GLY A 24 -5.71 0.65 18.74
CA GLY A 24 -6.55 -0.13 17.84
C GLY A 24 -8.02 0.30 17.84
N GLN A 25 -8.36 1.41 18.51
CA GLN A 25 -9.71 1.90 18.56
C GLN A 25 -10.18 2.41 17.20
N VAL A 26 -11.30 1.91 16.71
CA VAL A 26 -11.97 2.44 15.53
C VAL A 26 -12.63 3.77 15.90
N LEU A 27 -12.16 4.84 15.28
CA LEU A 27 -12.70 6.19 15.50
C LEU A 27 -13.89 6.46 14.59
N TRP A 28 -13.84 5.97 13.36
CA TRP A 28 -14.91 6.08 12.39
C TRP A 28 -14.82 4.99 11.35
N ALA A 29 -15.97 4.54 10.83
CA ALA A 29 -16.06 3.51 9.81
C ALA A 29 -17.26 3.75 8.87
N ARG A 30 -17.07 3.38 7.60
CA ARG A 30 -18.10 3.27 6.57
C ARG A 30 -17.87 2.00 5.77
N ASP A 31 -18.83 1.09 5.76
CA ASP A 31 -18.76 -0.19 5.03
C ASP A 31 -17.42 -0.90 5.21
N ALA A 32 -16.86 -0.83 6.43
CA ALA A 32 -15.49 -1.25 6.73
C ALA A 32 -15.28 -2.77 6.63
N GLY A 33 -16.33 -3.56 6.61
CA GLY A 33 -16.34 -5.01 6.41
C GLY A 33 -16.76 -5.45 5.01
N THR A 34 -17.03 -4.52 4.09
CA THR A 34 -17.45 -4.85 2.71
C THR A 34 -16.24 -5.10 1.83
N GLU A 35 -16.21 -6.26 1.17
CA GLU A 35 -15.17 -6.64 0.21
C GLU A 35 -15.20 -5.72 -1.01
N ARG A 36 -14.02 -5.21 -1.40
CA ARG A 36 -13.84 -4.31 -2.53
C ARG A 36 -12.50 -4.55 -3.19
N PRO A 37 -12.37 -4.32 -4.50
CA PRO A 37 -11.06 -4.21 -5.15
C PRO A 37 -10.21 -3.15 -4.43
N MET A 38 -8.92 -3.43 -4.25
CA MET A 38 -8.01 -2.56 -3.51
C MET A 38 -6.82 -2.07 -4.33
N ALA A 39 -6.75 -2.49 -5.60
CA ALA A 39 -5.68 -2.14 -6.52
C ALA A 39 -4.28 -2.31 -5.88
N SER A 40 -3.36 -1.38 -6.13
CA SER A 40 -1.97 -1.47 -5.67
C SER A 40 -1.76 -1.39 -4.15
N VAL A 41 -2.80 -1.22 -3.34
CA VAL A 41 -2.69 -1.41 -1.88
C VAL A 41 -2.26 -2.86 -1.55
N THR A 42 -2.55 -3.80 -2.45
CA THR A 42 -2.05 -5.19 -2.45
C THR A 42 -0.53 -5.28 -2.22
N LYS A 43 0.25 -4.36 -2.77
CA LYS A 43 1.73 -4.35 -2.70
C LYS A 43 2.27 -4.27 -1.27
N VAL A 44 1.44 -3.84 -0.33
CA VAL A 44 1.80 -3.86 1.11
C VAL A 44 1.94 -5.30 1.62
N MET A 45 1.10 -6.24 1.17
CA MET A 45 1.27 -7.67 1.51
C MET A 45 2.52 -8.26 0.86
N THR A 46 2.79 -7.92 -0.40
CA THR A 46 4.02 -8.32 -1.09
C THR A 46 5.26 -7.83 -0.33
N ALA A 47 5.28 -6.56 0.06
CA ALA A 47 6.36 -6.01 0.88
C ALA A 47 6.48 -6.72 2.23
N LEU A 48 5.37 -6.97 2.92
CA LEU A 48 5.36 -7.65 4.21
C LEU A 48 6.02 -9.04 4.14
N LEU A 49 5.74 -9.82 3.10
CA LEU A 49 6.35 -11.15 2.93
C LEU A 49 7.86 -11.07 2.69
N VAL A 50 8.33 -10.08 1.95
CA VAL A 50 9.77 -9.83 1.74
C VAL A 50 10.44 -9.42 3.05
N LEU A 51 9.82 -8.52 3.81
CA LEU A 51 10.32 -8.07 5.11
C LEU A 51 10.39 -9.21 6.13
N GLN A 52 9.41 -10.11 6.14
CA GLN A 52 9.38 -11.30 6.99
C GLN A 52 10.50 -12.29 6.66
N ALA A 53 10.96 -12.34 5.41
CA ALA A 53 12.09 -13.15 5.00
C ALA A 53 13.44 -12.61 5.52
N GLY A 54 13.54 -11.30 5.81
CA GLY A 54 14.61 -10.68 6.60
C GLY A 54 15.88 -10.33 5.87
N ASP A 55 16.19 -10.93 4.72
CA ASP A 55 17.41 -10.65 3.95
C ASP A 55 17.20 -9.53 2.92
N LEU A 56 17.21 -8.29 3.39
CA LEU A 56 17.07 -7.11 2.53
C LEU A 56 18.28 -6.81 1.66
N GLY A 57 19.45 -7.40 1.97
CA GLY A 57 20.66 -7.33 1.16
C GLY A 57 20.71 -8.34 0.01
N ARG A 58 19.78 -9.29 -0.04
CA ARG A 58 19.72 -10.32 -1.09
C ARG A 58 19.71 -9.69 -2.48
N GLN A 59 20.67 -10.10 -3.30
CA GLN A 59 20.79 -9.69 -4.70
C GLN A 59 19.80 -10.47 -5.57
N ILE A 60 18.98 -9.76 -6.32
CA ILE A 60 17.92 -10.34 -7.15
C ILE A 60 18.05 -9.77 -8.56
N ARG A 61 18.09 -10.67 -9.55
CA ARG A 61 18.11 -10.29 -10.95
C ARG A 61 16.68 -10.03 -11.42
N VAL A 62 16.47 -8.89 -12.08
CA VAL A 62 15.21 -8.56 -12.75
C VAL A 62 15.03 -9.52 -13.94
N PRO A 63 13.97 -10.35 -13.95
CA PRO A 63 13.74 -11.27 -15.06
C PRO A 63 13.18 -10.53 -16.29
N GLU A 64 13.41 -11.10 -17.49
CA GLU A 64 12.87 -10.58 -18.75
C GLU A 64 11.34 -10.38 -18.68
N ALA A 65 10.64 -11.34 -18.08
CA ALA A 65 9.20 -11.34 -17.95
C ALA A 65 8.63 -10.23 -17.03
N ALA A 66 9.46 -9.57 -16.21
CA ALA A 66 8.96 -8.50 -15.33
C ALA A 66 8.46 -7.27 -16.12
N PHE A 67 9.14 -6.94 -17.22
CA PHE A 67 8.74 -5.85 -18.09
C PHE A 67 7.43 -6.16 -18.81
N SER A 68 7.34 -7.32 -19.48
CA SER A 68 6.12 -7.73 -20.19
C SER A 68 4.94 -7.89 -19.24
N TYR A 69 5.16 -8.42 -18.04
CA TYR A 69 4.11 -8.56 -17.04
C TYR A 69 3.44 -7.22 -16.69
N ALA A 70 4.22 -6.19 -16.38
CA ALA A 70 3.66 -4.87 -16.06
C ALA A 70 2.91 -4.26 -17.25
N TRP A 71 3.47 -4.38 -18.46
CA TRP A 71 2.88 -3.85 -19.68
C TRP A 71 1.57 -4.56 -20.07
N GLU A 72 1.57 -5.90 -20.08
CA GLU A 72 0.42 -6.71 -20.49
C GLU A 72 -0.78 -6.55 -19.56
N HIS A 73 -0.54 -6.25 -18.28
CA HIS A 73 -1.59 -6.08 -17.28
C HIS A 73 -1.93 -4.60 -17.00
N GLY A 74 -1.34 -3.65 -17.74
CA GLY A 74 -1.64 -2.21 -17.59
C GLY A 74 -1.22 -1.63 -16.23
N GLY A 75 -0.17 -2.20 -15.62
CA GLY A 75 0.31 -1.77 -14.32
C GLY A 75 1.30 -0.60 -14.38
N GLU A 76 1.37 0.16 -13.30
CA GLU A 76 2.47 1.10 -13.09
C GLU A 76 3.80 0.35 -13.09
N SER A 77 4.84 0.94 -13.68
CA SER A 77 6.16 0.33 -13.78
C SER A 77 7.21 1.20 -13.11
N ALA A 78 8.14 0.59 -12.38
CA ALA A 78 9.35 1.23 -11.91
C ALA A 78 10.42 1.36 -13.02
N ALA A 79 10.08 0.95 -14.25
CA ALA A 79 10.95 0.90 -15.42
C ALA A 79 12.25 0.09 -15.17
N LEU A 80 12.11 -1.00 -14.41
CA LEU A 80 13.23 -1.91 -14.14
C LEU A 80 13.71 -2.54 -15.44
N ARG A 81 15.03 -2.56 -15.65
CA ARG A 81 15.62 -3.15 -16.85
C ARG A 81 15.89 -4.63 -16.62
N PRO A 82 15.45 -5.51 -17.53
CA PRO A 82 15.80 -6.91 -17.49
C PRO A 82 17.31 -7.12 -17.40
N GLY A 83 17.73 -8.03 -16.52
CA GLY A 83 19.13 -8.33 -16.28
C GLY A 83 19.78 -7.50 -15.18
N ASP A 84 19.24 -6.35 -14.79
CA ASP A 84 19.74 -5.60 -13.64
C ASP A 84 19.65 -6.43 -12.36
N VAL A 85 20.60 -6.24 -11.49
CA VAL A 85 20.68 -6.91 -10.18
C VAL A 85 20.51 -5.86 -9.09
N LEU A 86 19.43 -5.94 -8.36
CA LEU A 86 19.11 -5.03 -7.26
C LEU A 86 19.00 -5.81 -5.94
N THR A 87 19.24 -5.12 -4.84
CA THR A 87 18.93 -5.69 -3.52
C THR A 87 17.42 -5.79 -3.30
N ALA A 88 17.00 -6.69 -2.40
CA ALA A 88 15.60 -6.75 -1.99
C ALA A 88 15.10 -5.41 -1.47
N GLN A 89 15.92 -4.65 -0.74
CA GLN A 89 15.57 -3.30 -0.29
C GLN A 89 15.34 -2.32 -1.43
N GLN A 90 16.18 -2.34 -2.48
CA GLN A 90 16.00 -1.49 -3.67
C GLN A 90 14.75 -1.88 -4.45
N LEU A 91 14.44 -3.19 -4.54
CA LEU A 91 13.20 -3.66 -5.16
C LEU A 91 11.97 -3.31 -4.33
N LEU A 92 12.06 -3.28 -2.99
CA LEU A 92 10.99 -2.75 -2.14
C LEU A 92 10.76 -1.25 -2.38
N ALA A 93 11.81 -0.47 -2.61
CA ALA A 93 11.67 0.93 -3.01
C ALA A 93 10.95 1.04 -4.36
N ALA A 94 11.35 0.27 -5.37
CA ALA A 94 10.69 0.19 -6.68
C ALA A 94 9.23 -0.26 -6.60
N LEU A 95 8.89 -1.12 -5.63
CA LEU A 95 7.54 -1.61 -5.37
C LEU A 95 6.63 -0.54 -4.76
N LEU A 96 7.14 0.16 -3.73
CA LEU A 96 6.33 1.00 -2.85
C LEU A 96 6.27 2.45 -3.32
N VAL A 97 7.38 3.03 -3.77
CA VAL A 97 7.48 4.44 -4.13
C VAL A 97 6.76 4.73 -5.45
N PRO A 98 7.17 4.20 -6.62
CA PRO A 98 6.47 4.41 -7.87
C PRO A 98 5.33 3.40 -8.11
N SER A 99 5.08 2.49 -7.17
CA SER A 99 4.06 1.44 -7.32
C SER A 99 4.37 0.39 -8.40
N GLY A 100 5.66 0.04 -8.63
CA GLY A 100 6.09 -0.83 -9.74
C GLY A 100 5.51 -2.24 -9.71
N ALA A 101 4.76 -2.64 -10.75
CA ALA A 101 4.27 -3.99 -10.96
C ALA A 101 5.40 -4.95 -11.40
N ASP A 102 6.38 -4.44 -12.15
CA ASP A 102 7.62 -5.13 -12.49
C ASP A 102 8.44 -5.51 -11.25
N ALA A 103 8.50 -4.62 -10.26
CA ALA A 103 9.12 -4.92 -8.97
C ALA A 103 8.32 -5.96 -8.17
N ALA A 104 7.00 -5.88 -8.17
CA ALA A 104 6.14 -6.86 -7.52
C ALA A 104 6.35 -8.27 -8.10
N TYR A 105 6.35 -8.39 -9.43
CA TYR A 105 6.61 -9.63 -10.13
C TYR A 105 8.02 -10.19 -9.81
N THR A 106 9.03 -9.32 -9.86
CA THR A 106 10.42 -9.70 -9.55
C THR A 106 10.56 -10.25 -8.14
N LEU A 107 9.99 -9.56 -7.15
CA LEU A 107 10.00 -9.99 -5.75
C LEU A 107 9.21 -11.28 -5.54
N ALA A 108 8.02 -11.40 -6.15
CA ALA A 108 7.20 -12.59 -6.02
C ALA A 108 7.92 -13.85 -6.54
N ASN A 109 8.58 -13.75 -7.69
CA ASN A 109 9.37 -14.85 -8.22
C ASN A 109 10.60 -15.20 -7.36
N ALA A 110 11.25 -14.20 -6.77
CA ALA A 110 12.44 -14.41 -5.96
C ALA A 110 12.14 -15.01 -4.57
N TYR A 111 10.98 -14.69 -4.00
CA TYR A 111 10.59 -15.12 -2.65
C TYR A 111 9.56 -16.25 -2.64
N GLY A 112 9.02 -16.64 -3.78
CA GLY A 112 8.28 -17.88 -3.98
C GLY A 112 9.09 -18.83 -4.88
N PRO A 113 8.81 -20.14 -4.93
CA PRO A 113 9.22 -20.95 -6.06
C PRO A 113 8.27 -20.70 -7.24
N GLY A 114 8.24 -19.46 -7.74
CA GLY A 114 7.31 -18.96 -8.75
C GLY A 114 6.14 -18.16 -8.16
N LEU A 115 5.35 -17.55 -9.05
CA LEU A 115 4.27 -16.64 -8.72
C LEU A 115 3.16 -17.33 -7.90
N ASP A 116 2.73 -18.53 -8.31
CA ASP A 116 1.62 -19.24 -7.64
C ASP A 116 1.92 -19.56 -6.18
N ALA A 117 3.16 -19.99 -5.88
CA ALA A 117 3.56 -20.26 -4.51
C ALA A 117 3.66 -18.98 -3.66
N PHE A 118 4.05 -17.86 -4.27
CA PHE A 118 4.03 -16.57 -3.60
C PHE A 118 2.61 -16.13 -3.27
N LEU A 119 1.66 -16.23 -4.21
CA LEU A 119 0.25 -15.94 -4.00
C LEU A 119 -0.39 -16.82 -2.92
N ALA A 120 -0.06 -18.11 -2.92
CA ALA A 120 -0.49 -19.01 -1.85
C ALA A 120 0.01 -18.53 -0.47
N ARG A 121 1.24 -18.03 -0.38
CA ARG A 121 1.79 -17.43 0.85
C ARG A 121 1.10 -16.13 1.23
N MET A 122 0.75 -15.26 0.26
CA MET A 122 -0.01 -14.03 0.53
C MET A 122 -1.35 -14.37 1.19
N ASN A 123 -2.11 -15.31 0.60
CA ASN A 123 -3.41 -15.73 1.12
C ASN A 123 -3.29 -16.44 2.47
N ALA A 124 -2.30 -17.33 2.66
CA ALA A 124 -2.05 -17.96 3.95
C ALA A 124 -1.65 -16.95 5.03
N THR A 125 -0.92 -15.90 4.67
CA THR A 125 -0.54 -14.83 5.61
C THR A 125 -1.75 -13.99 5.99
N ALA A 126 -2.60 -13.61 5.04
CA ALA A 126 -3.86 -12.93 5.32
C ALA A 126 -4.72 -13.73 6.31
N ALA A 127 -4.88 -15.04 6.07
CA ALA A 127 -5.64 -15.92 6.96
C ALA A 127 -5.05 -15.95 8.39
N ARG A 128 -3.72 -16.08 8.53
CA ARG A 128 -3.05 -16.05 9.85
C ARG A 128 -3.20 -14.71 10.58
N MET A 129 -3.28 -13.61 9.83
CA MET A 129 -3.50 -12.27 10.37
C MET A 129 -4.96 -11.99 10.72
N GLY A 130 -5.87 -12.92 10.46
CA GLY A 130 -7.30 -12.76 10.67
C GLY A 130 -8.01 -11.92 9.61
N MET A 131 -7.38 -11.66 8.48
CA MET A 131 -7.93 -10.94 7.33
C MET A 131 -8.86 -11.87 6.52
N ARG A 132 -10.02 -12.17 7.06
CA ARG A 132 -10.92 -13.23 6.56
C ARG A 132 -11.67 -12.85 5.28
N HIS A 133 -11.70 -11.56 4.97
CA HIS A 133 -12.35 -10.98 3.80
C HIS A 133 -11.34 -10.43 2.80
N THR A 134 -10.17 -11.09 2.70
CA THR A 134 -9.09 -10.67 1.82
C THR A 134 -8.62 -11.85 0.97
N HIS A 135 -8.49 -11.60 -0.33
CA HIS A 135 -7.97 -12.58 -1.28
C HIS A 135 -7.05 -11.92 -2.31
N PHE A 136 -5.93 -12.56 -2.60
CA PHE A 136 -4.93 -12.11 -3.55
C PHE A 136 -4.82 -13.08 -4.71
N THR A 137 -4.94 -12.56 -5.95
CA THR A 137 -4.70 -13.28 -7.20
C THR A 137 -3.53 -12.71 -7.99
N SER A 138 -2.96 -11.58 -7.53
CA SER A 138 -1.76 -10.98 -8.06
C SER A 138 -0.89 -10.40 -6.94
N PRO A 139 0.44 -10.23 -7.15
CA PRO A 139 1.32 -9.63 -6.13
C PRO A 139 1.25 -8.10 -6.09
N ASP A 140 0.52 -7.49 -7.00
CA ASP A 140 0.49 -6.04 -7.23
C ASP A 140 -0.91 -5.42 -7.19
N GLY A 141 -1.98 -6.25 -7.23
CA GLY A 141 -3.36 -5.82 -7.21
C GLY A 141 -3.94 -5.45 -8.58
N LEU A 142 -3.26 -5.81 -9.66
CA LEU A 142 -3.82 -5.69 -11.00
C LEU A 142 -5.01 -6.63 -11.17
N PRO A 143 -6.02 -6.22 -11.97
CA PRO A 143 -7.28 -6.94 -12.11
C PRO A 143 -7.14 -8.19 -12.98
N TYR A 144 -6.59 -9.24 -12.39
CA TYR A 144 -6.42 -10.53 -13.07
C TYR A 144 -6.79 -11.67 -12.11
N PRO A 145 -7.54 -12.68 -12.55
CA PRO A 145 -8.18 -12.85 -13.88
C PRO A 145 -9.40 -11.93 -14.11
N THR A 146 -9.94 -11.28 -13.09
CA THR A 146 -11.06 -10.33 -13.18
C THR A 146 -10.84 -9.13 -12.27
N GLU A 147 -11.56 -8.04 -12.50
CA GLU A 147 -11.52 -6.80 -11.72
C GLU A 147 -11.75 -6.99 -10.21
N THR A 148 -12.48 -8.03 -9.84
CA THR A 148 -12.85 -8.31 -8.44
C THR A 148 -12.13 -9.52 -7.85
N SER A 149 -11.17 -10.12 -8.55
CA SER A 149 -10.48 -11.33 -8.07
C SER A 149 -9.57 -11.06 -6.88
N THR A 150 -8.89 -9.90 -6.86
CA THR A 150 -8.12 -9.42 -5.73
C THR A 150 -8.96 -8.41 -4.96
N TYR A 151 -9.29 -8.73 -3.72
CA TYR A 151 -10.15 -7.90 -2.89
C TYR A 151 -9.74 -7.91 -1.42
N SER A 152 -10.21 -6.90 -0.70
CA SER A 152 -10.08 -6.79 0.75
C SER A 152 -11.19 -5.91 1.33
N THR A 153 -11.15 -5.70 2.63
CA THR A 153 -12.00 -4.76 3.33
C THR A 153 -11.17 -3.64 3.95
N PRO A 154 -11.73 -2.44 4.18
CA PRO A 154 -11.01 -1.40 4.92
C PRO A 154 -10.44 -1.89 6.26
N SER A 155 -11.18 -2.70 7.01
CA SER A 155 -10.73 -3.24 8.31
C SER A 155 -9.54 -4.19 8.17
N ASP A 156 -9.56 -5.10 7.19
CA ASP A 156 -8.45 -6.03 6.94
C ASP A 156 -7.19 -5.27 6.50
N LEU A 157 -7.35 -4.23 5.68
CA LEU A 157 -6.23 -3.41 5.22
C LEU A 157 -5.59 -2.58 6.33
N VAL A 158 -6.35 -2.11 7.33
CA VAL A 158 -5.75 -1.51 8.53
C VAL A 158 -4.91 -2.53 9.28
N THR A 159 -5.39 -3.77 9.43
CA THR A 159 -4.61 -4.85 10.04
C THR A 159 -3.29 -5.07 9.31
N LEU A 160 -3.34 -5.09 7.98
CA LEU A 160 -2.14 -5.20 7.12
C LEU A 160 -1.20 -4.01 7.31
N GLY A 161 -1.73 -2.79 7.27
CA GLY A 161 -0.97 -1.56 7.45
C GLY A 161 -0.25 -1.51 8.80
N LEU A 162 -0.96 -1.78 9.89
CA LEU A 162 -0.38 -1.84 11.23
C LEU A 162 0.77 -2.87 11.32
N ALA A 163 0.62 -4.03 10.68
CA ALA A 163 1.66 -5.05 10.66
C ALA A 163 2.89 -4.60 9.85
N ALA A 164 2.70 -4.02 8.67
CA ALA A 164 3.79 -3.54 7.81
C ALA A 164 4.55 -2.37 8.44
N MET A 165 3.84 -1.43 9.07
CA MET A 165 4.42 -0.26 9.73
C MET A 165 5.27 -0.59 10.97
N ARG A 166 5.25 -1.84 11.46
CA ARG A 166 6.17 -2.31 12.50
C ARG A 166 7.60 -2.51 12.01
N TYR A 167 7.80 -2.60 10.69
CA TYR A 167 9.13 -2.77 10.10
C TYR A 167 9.75 -1.41 9.79
N PRO A 168 10.90 -1.03 10.44
CA PRO A 168 11.54 0.26 10.21
C PRO A 168 11.91 0.49 8.74
N ALA A 169 12.34 -0.56 8.03
CA ALA A 169 12.66 -0.48 6.60
C ALA A 169 11.44 -0.15 5.74
N PHE A 170 10.27 -0.69 6.07
CA PHE A 170 9.02 -0.36 5.38
C PHE A 170 8.64 1.10 5.63
N ARG A 171 8.59 1.50 6.91
CA ARG A 171 8.26 2.87 7.31
C ARG A 171 9.16 3.90 6.61
N ALA A 172 10.46 3.63 6.57
CA ALA A 172 11.43 4.52 5.91
C ALA A 172 11.18 4.65 4.40
N LEU A 173 10.72 3.60 3.72
CA LEU A 173 10.44 3.64 2.28
C LEU A 173 9.13 4.35 1.94
N VAL A 174 8.06 4.09 2.70
CA VAL A 174 6.76 4.70 2.41
C VAL A 174 6.68 6.19 2.75
N ASP A 175 7.57 6.69 3.61
CA ASP A 175 7.70 8.10 3.98
C ASP A 175 8.52 8.94 2.96
N LEU A 176 9.13 8.30 1.96
CA LEU A 176 9.91 8.99 0.95
C LEU A 176 9.02 9.71 -0.06
N ARG A 177 9.36 10.96 -0.39
CA ARG A 177 8.75 11.67 -1.53
C ARG A 177 9.28 11.16 -2.87
N PHE A 178 10.54 10.76 -2.89
CA PHE A 178 11.21 10.15 -4.04
C PHE A 178 12.33 9.23 -3.57
N TYR A 179 12.75 8.34 -4.43
CA TYR A 179 13.92 7.48 -4.22
C TYR A 179 14.90 7.65 -5.39
N ASP A 180 16.12 8.08 -5.08
CA ASP A 180 17.23 8.16 -6.04
C ASP A 180 18.17 6.97 -5.84
N LEU A 181 18.30 6.13 -6.86
CA LEU A 181 19.23 5.02 -6.92
C LEU A 181 20.28 5.33 -8.00
N PRO A 182 21.45 5.86 -7.62
CA PRO A 182 22.56 6.11 -8.56
C PRO A 182 22.97 4.83 -9.28
N LYS A 183 23.55 4.95 -10.49
CA LYS A 183 24.11 3.80 -11.19
C LYS A 183 25.14 3.09 -10.32
N GLY A 184 24.98 1.78 -10.19
CA GLY A 184 25.83 0.92 -9.37
C GLY A 184 26.29 -0.34 -10.10
N PRO A 185 27.10 -1.18 -9.42
CA PRO A 185 27.48 -2.46 -9.94
C PRO A 185 26.25 -3.34 -10.21
N GLY A 186 26.06 -3.69 -11.48
CA GLY A 186 24.98 -4.61 -11.88
C GLY A 186 23.62 -3.98 -12.14
N HIS A 187 23.44 -2.68 -11.98
CA HIS A 187 22.20 -2.01 -12.30
C HIS A 187 22.38 -0.59 -12.87
N HIS A 188 21.38 -0.12 -13.58
CA HIS A 188 21.28 1.25 -14.06
C HIS A 188 20.93 2.22 -12.94
N GLN A 189 20.94 3.53 -13.25
CA GLN A 189 20.38 4.55 -12.38
C GLN A 189 18.85 4.51 -12.47
N TYR A 190 18.19 4.73 -11.33
CA TYR A 190 16.74 4.87 -11.24
C TYR A 190 16.38 6.10 -10.40
N TRP A 191 15.30 6.75 -10.78
CA TRP A 191 14.65 7.80 -10.00
C TRP A 191 13.16 7.51 -9.96
N TRP A 192 12.59 7.47 -8.76
CA TRP A 192 11.19 7.18 -8.55
C TRP A 192 10.54 8.21 -7.66
N ASP A 193 9.47 8.87 -8.14
CA ASP A 193 8.62 9.73 -7.34
C ASP A 193 7.54 8.87 -6.64
N ASN A 194 7.16 9.27 -5.43
CA ASN A 194 6.10 8.58 -4.70
C ASN A 194 4.74 8.96 -5.27
N THR A 195 3.91 7.96 -5.49
CA THR A 195 2.52 8.14 -5.95
C THR A 195 1.58 8.66 -4.87
N ASP A 196 2.02 8.68 -3.59
CA ASP A 196 1.23 9.18 -2.48
C ASP A 196 1.43 10.70 -2.29
N GLU A 197 0.51 11.48 -2.84
CA GLU A 197 0.53 12.95 -2.72
C GLU A 197 0.25 13.45 -1.30
N LEU A 198 -0.21 12.59 -0.38
CA LEU A 198 -0.39 12.96 1.04
C LEU A 198 0.95 13.28 1.70
N ILE A 199 2.04 12.61 1.23
CA ILE A 199 3.39 12.82 1.75
C ILE A 199 3.90 14.20 1.33
N GLY A 200 4.22 15.02 2.34
CA GLY A 200 4.70 16.38 2.14
C GLY A 200 3.61 17.41 1.83
N SER A 201 2.35 17.02 1.60
CA SER A 201 1.20 17.93 1.53
C SER A 201 0.44 17.99 2.85
N TYR A 202 0.33 16.84 3.57
CA TYR A 202 -0.38 16.77 4.83
C TYR A 202 0.61 16.67 6.02
N PRO A 203 0.57 17.60 6.99
CA PRO A 203 1.50 17.60 8.12
C PRO A 203 1.41 16.30 8.95
N GLY A 204 2.55 15.62 9.07
CA GLY A 204 2.67 14.37 9.83
C GLY A 204 2.31 13.11 9.07
N ALA A 205 1.95 13.19 7.78
CA ALA A 205 1.75 12.00 6.95
C ALA A 205 3.07 11.25 6.73
N VAL A 206 3.01 9.92 6.81
CA VAL A 206 4.15 8.99 6.61
C VAL A 206 3.84 7.88 5.59
N GLY A 207 2.92 8.10 4.72
CA GLY A 207 2.51 7.16 3.67
C GLY A 207 1.09 6.66 3.92
N ILE A 208 0.67 5.51 3.35
CA ILE A 208 1.45 4.26 3.15
C ILE A 208 1.46 3.81 1.67
N LYS A 209 0.24 3.64 1.07
CA LYS A 209 0.17 3.13 -0.31
C LYS A 209 -1.12 3.54 -1.01
N THR A 210 -0.97 4.10 -2.19
CA THR A 210 -2.04 4.40 -3.15
C THR A 210 -2.43 3.17 -3.97
N GLY A 211 -3.61 3.20 -4.56
CA GLY A 211 -4.06 2.25 -5.56
C GLY A 211 -5.14 2.84 -6.45
N TYR A 212 -5.15 2.43 -7.72
CA TYR A 212 -6.18 2.78 -8.68
C TYR A 212 -6.36 1.69 -9.72
N THR A 213 -7.57 1.30 -9.97
CA THR A 213 -8.07 0.67 -11.21
C THR A 213 -9.47 1.24 -11.46
N ASP A 214 -10.00 1.05 -12.66
CA ASP A 214 -11.31 1.60 -13.01
C ASP A 214 -12.41 1.12 -12.07
N ASP A 215 -12.40 -0.16 -11.70
CA ASP A 215 -13.38 -0.75 -10.78
C ASP A 215 -13.11 -0.42 -9.30
N ALA A 216 -11.84 -0.36 -8.91
CA ALA A 216 -11.47 -0.03 -7.54
C ALA A 216 -11.73 1.44 -7.20
N GLY A 217 -11.66 2.34 -8.18
CA GLY A 217 -11.55 3.77 -7.93
C GLY A 217 -10.24 4.12 -7.21
N HIS A 218 -10.15 5.31 -6.65
CA HIS A 218 -8.98 5.69 -5.85
C HIS A 218 -9.04 5.03 -4.47
N CYS A 219 -7.95 4.31 -4.15
CA CYS A 219 -7.72 3.64 -2.87
C CYS A 219 -6.48 4.23 -2.21
N LEU A 220 -6.51 4.36 -0.89
CA LEU A 220 -5.36 4.79 -0.10
C LEU A 220 -5.38 4.13 1.28
N LEU A 221 -4.30 3.45 1.62
CA LEU A 221 -3.95 3.11 2.99
C LEU A 221 -2.99 4.20 3.48
N PHE A 222 -3.31 4.88 4.57
CA PHE A 222 -2.58 6.06 5.02
C PHE A 222 -2.34 6.07 6.53
N GLU A 223 -1.26 6.74 6.95
CA GLU A 223 -0.94 7.00 8.35
C GLU A 223 -0.45 8.44 8.49
N ALA A 224 -0.82 9.08 9.61
CA ALA A 224 -0.26 10.36 9.99
C ALA A 224 -0.08 10.45 11.51
N THR A 225 0.95 11.18 11.93
CA THR A 225 1.24 11.42 13.36
C THR A 225 1.24 12.92 13.66
N ARG A 226 0.45 13.34 14.64
CA ARG A 226 0.44 14.71 15.16
C ARG A 226 0.43 14.72 16.68
N ASN A 227 1.28 15.54 17.27
CA ASN A 227 1.34 15.72 18.73
C ASN A 227 1.42 14.40 19.52
N GLY A 228 2.14 13.38 18.97
CA GLY A 228 2.28 12.07 19.59
C GLY A 228 1.07 11.13 19.43
N GLN A 229 0.04 11.52 18.69
CA GLN A 229 -1.05 10.62 18.27
C GLN A 229 -0.81 10.15 16.84
N THR A 230 -0.93 8.86 16.61
CA THR A 230 -0.84 8.25 15.28
C THR A 230 -2.20 7.70 14.88
N LEU A 231 -2.69 8.15 13.73
CA LEU A 231 -3.92 7.66 13.11
C LEU A 231 -3.57 6.90 11.84
N ILE A 232 -4.16 5.73 11.68
CA ILE A 232 -4.08 4.93 10.46
C ILE A 232 -5.47 4.77 9.87
N GLY A 233 -5.58 4.83 8.56
CA GLY A 233 -6.87 4.68 7.91
C GLY A 233 -6.79 4.13 6.49
N VAL A 234 -7.94 3.78 5.98
CA VAL A 234 -8.12 3.27 4.62
C VAL A 234 -9.31 3.96 3.98
N VAL A 235 -9.17 4.31 2.72
CA VAL A 235 -10.28 4.63 1.82
C VAL A 235 -10.24 3.70 0.62
N LEU A 236 -11.40 3.15 0.24
CA LEU A 236 -11.59 2.32 -0.95
C LEU A 236 -12.73 2.89 -1.79
N GLY A 237 -12.52 3.00 -3.09
CA GLY A 237 -13.55 3.45 -4.02
C GLY A 237 -13.88 4.92 -3.88
N SER A 238 -12.90 5.79 -3.61
CA SER A 238 -13.08 7.23 -3.82
C SER A 238 -13.29 7.51 -5.31
N PRO A 239 -14.25 8.38 -5.67
CA PRO A 239 -14.64 8.54 -7.07
C PRO A 239 -13.51 9.10 -7.94
N ALA A 240 -13.46 8.67 -9.21
CA ALA A 240 -12.46 9.08 -10.19
C ALA A 240 -12.68 10.54 -10.69
N THR A 241 -12.98 11.46 -9.79
CA THR A 241 -13.14 12.90 -10.12
C THR A 241 -11.81 13.65 -10.24
N GLY A 242 -10.69 12.93 -10.02
CA GLY A 242 -9.31 13.41 -10.12
C GLY A 242 -8.35 12.53 -9.34
N PRO A 243 -7.05 12.56 -9.64
CA PRO A 243 -6.04 11.69 -9.04
C PRO A 243 -5.94 11.84 -7.52
N ALA A 244 -6.27 13.00 -6.98
CA ALA A 244 -6.20 13.31 -5.55
C ALA A 244 -7.44 12.88 -4.74
N ALA A 245 -8.44 12.20 -5.33
CA ALA A 245 -9.70 11.92 -4.63
C ALA A 245 -9.51 11.08 -3.35
N GLY A 246 -8.65 10.07 -3.39
CA GLY A 246 -8.31 9.26 -2.20
C GLY A 246 -7.58 10.08 -1.14
N VAL A 247 -6.66 10.94 -1.55
CA VAL A 247 -5.92 11.87 -0.67
C VAL A 247 -6.88 12.85 0.01
N GLN A 248 -7.80 13.46 -0.74
CA GLN A 248 -8.79 14.39 -0.19
C GLN A 248 -9.70 13.73 0.85
N ASP A 249 -10.11 12.49 0.63
CA ASP A 249 -10.91 11.75 1.59
C ASP A 249 -10.09 11.40 2.85
N ALA A 250 -8.82 10.99 2.69
CA ALA A 250 -7.90 10.76 3.81
C ALA A 250 -7.67 12.04 4.65
N GLU A 251 -7.44 13.19 4.00
CA GLU A 251 -7.28 14.48 4.69
C GLU A 251 -8.49 14.85 5.55
N LYS A 252 -9.71 14.66 5.01
CA LYS A 252 -10.95 14.91 5.77
C LYS A 252 -11.04 14.03 7.01
N MET A 253 -10.70 12.73 6.84
CA MET A 253 -10.72 11.76 7.94
C MET A 253 -9.68 12.12 9.00
N LEU A 254 -8.45 12.42 8.60
CA LEU A 254 -7.36 12.81 9.51
C LEU A 254 -7.67 14.14 10.22
N ASN A 255 -8.15 15.15 9.49
CA ASN A 255 -8.53 16.45 10.07
C ASN A 255 -9.65 16.31 11.11
N TRP A 256 -10.58 15.39 10.90
CA TRP A 256 -11.63 15.08 11.87
C TRP A 256 -11.05 14.30 13.05
N GLY A 257 -10.30 13.24 12.80
CA GLY A 257 -9.75 12.35 13.83
C GLY A 257 -8.82 13.06 14.82
N PHE A 258 -7.93 13.93 14.33
CA PHE A 258 -7.02 14.70 15.19
C PHE A 258 -7.72 15.80 16.03
N ARG A 259 -8.99 16.07 15.81
CA ARG A 259 -9.80 16.98 16.67
C ARG A 259 -10.56 16.25 17.76
N LEU A 260 -10.62 14.90 17.69
CA LEU A 260 -11.28 14.12 18.74
C LEU A 260 -10.51 14.24 20.06
N PRO A 261 -11.21 14.25 21.20
CA PRO A 261 -10.58 14.11 22.52
C PRO A 261 -9.77 12.81 22.54
N ARG A 262 -8.56 12.87 23.08
CA ARG A 262 -7.79 11.64 23.29
C ARG A 262 -8.46 10.81 24.37
N ALA A 263 -8.58 9.51 24.13
CA ALA A 263 -8.86 8.58 25.21
C ALA A 263 -7.68 8.65 26.19
N GLY A 264 -7.97 9.04 27.43
CA GLY A 264 -6.97 9.18 28.51
C GLY A 264 -6.37 7.83 28.91
#